data_74c83b4852a4d94f46d5d1c550969d16
#
_entry.id   74c83b4852a4d94f46d5d1c550969d16
#
_cell.length_a   1.000
_cell.length_b   1.000
_cell.length_c   1.000
_cell.angle_alpha   90.00
_cell.angle_beta   90.00
_cell.angle_gamma   90.00
#
_symmetry.space_group_name_H-M   'P 1'
#
loop_
_entity.id
_entity.type
_entity.pdbx_description
1 polymer ?
#
loop_
_entity_poly.entity_id
_entity_poly.type
_entity_poly.pdbx_seq_one_letter_code
_entity_poly.pdbx_strand_id
1 'polypeptide(L)'
;MSAAAKVAELLDRYDLSLTDVELRDTLCERREYETQHNKRIPLGDCIVAIASFCDCRVWREKGPTGEPRYVFFGLPSDIEVAHYLTELIDGAVRFELGRYKTSADYQRFRHKDRHMANASFTLGMVASIADKLTAMKAGRDRVNSEAGRDLVVLKSAVVDAELDKLDLKLRVVLRPARMVAPEAYGAGGVAGASLAIDLGDPKTA
;
A
#
# COMPACT_ATOMS: atom_id res chain seq x y z
N MET A 1 -22.38 -1.37 0.07
CA MET A 1 -21.30 -0.99 -0.84
C MET A 1 -19.98 -1.44 -0.22
N SER A 2 -19.12 -2.13 -0.97
CA SER A 2 -17.79 -2.55 -0.50
C SER A 2 -16.92 -1.30 -0.27
N ALA A 3 -16.07 -1.32 0.77
CA ALA A 3 -15.11 -0.23 1.05
C ALA A 3 -14.21 0.07 -0.16
N ALA A 4 -13.94 -0.93 -0.96
CA ALA A 4 -13.14 -0.82 -2.17
C ALA A 4 -13.88 -0.12 -3.34
N ALA A 5 -15.19 -0.33 -3.49
CA ALA A 5 -15.99 0.43 -4.44
C ALA A 5 -15.95 1.94 -4.13
N LYS A 6 -15.87 2.29 -2.83
CA LYS A 6 -15.74 3.68 -2.39
C LYS A 6 -14.39 4.29 -2.76
N VAL A 7 -13.31 3.50 -2.70
CA VAL A 7 -11.97 3.94 -3.11
C VAL A 7 -11.89 4.15 -4.62
N ALA A 8 -12.45 3.24 -5.41
CA ALA A 8 -12.51 3.41 -6.87
C ALA A 8 -13.34 4.64 -7.26
N GLU A 9 -14.51 4.82 -6.64
CA GLU A 9 -15.36 6.00 -6.85
C GLU A 9 -14.64 7.31 -6.49
N LEU A 10 -13.89 7.30 -5.39
CA LEU A 10 -13.12 8.47 -4.98
C LEU A 10 -11.98 8.75 -5.97
N LEU A 11 -11.22 7.75 -6.39
CA LEU A 11 -10.15 7.91 -7.38
C LEU A 11 -10.71 8.43 -8.71
N ASP A 12 -11.77 7.82 -9.23
CA ASP A 12 -12.42 8.26 -10.46
C ASP A 12 -12.99 9.68 -10.35
N ARG A 13 -13.61 10.01 -9.24
CA ARG A 13 -14.19 11.33 -9.01
C ARG A 13 -13.13 12.44 -8.96
N TYR A 14 -12.00 12.18 -8.32
CA TYR A 14 -10.92 13.15 -8.22
C TYR A 14 -10.06 13.21 -9.50
N ASP A 15 -9.84 12.08 -10.17
CA ASP A 15 -9.07 12.04 -11.42
C ASP A 15 -9.82 12.70 -12.60
N LEU A 16 -11.15 12.68 -12.60
CA LEU A 16 -11.95 13.31 -13.65
C LEU A 16 -12.23 14.81 -13.42
N SER A 17 -12.03 15.32 -12.21
CA SER A 17 -12.43 16.69 -11.85
C SER A 17 -11.31 17.72 -11.88
N LEU A 18 -10.05 17.29 -11.95
CA LEU A 18 -8.91 18.21 -11.96
C LEU A 18 -8.49 18.55 -13.40
N THR A 19 -8.53 19.82 -13.74
CA THR A 19 -7.92 20.34 -14.96
C THR A 19 -6.40 20.44 -14.77
N ASP A 20 -5.63 20.46 -15.87
CA ASP A 20 -4.16 20.62 -15.85
C ASP A 20 -3.71 21.86 -15.08
N VAL A 21 -4.53 22.90 -15.05
CA VAL A 21 -4.24 24.17 -14.35
C VAL A 21 -4.44 23.97 -12.84
N GLU A 22 -5.57 23.39 -12.44
CA GLU A 22 -5.87 23.10 -11.03
C GLU A 22 -4.85 22.15 -10.42
N LEU A 23 -4.35 21.19 -11.22
CA LEU A 23 -3.35 20.22 -10.76
C LEU A 23 -2.00 20.90 -10.44
N ARG A 24 -1.59 21.90 -11.25
CA ARG A 24 -0.35 22.66 -11.02
C ARG A 24 -0.45 23.62 -9.85
N ASP A 25 -1.65 24.10 -9.55
CA ASP A 25 -1.90 25.01 -8.43
C ASP A 25 -2.18 24.29 -7.12
N THR A 26 -2.40 22.96 -7.16
CA THR A 26 -2.64 22.15 -5.96
C THR A 26 -1.30 21.85 -5.28
N LEU A 27 -1.16 22.32 -4.04
CA LEU A 27 0.02 22.04 -3.21
C LEU A 27 0.06 20.58 -2.79
N CYS A 28 1.21 19.94 -2.99
CA CYS A 28 1.46 18.62 -2.39
C CYS A 28 1.57 18.72 -0.88
N GLU A 29 1.04 17.72 -0.20
CA GLU A 29 1.09 17.61 1.25
C GLU A 29 2.01 16.49 1.69
N ARG A 30 2.49 16.61 2.92
CA ARG A 30 3.22 15.59 3.63
C ARG A 30 2.34 15.11 4.79
N ARG A 31 2.05 13.80 4.86
CA ARG A 31 1.29 13.21 5.96
C ARG A 31 2.00 11.99 6.52
N GLU A 32 2.10 11.96 7.83
CA GLU A 32 2.76 10.88 8.56
C GLU A 32 1.77 9.76 8.86
N TYR A 33 2.25 8.52 8.72
CA TYR A 33 1.55 7.33 9.14
C TYR A 33 2.34 6.66 10.27
N GLU A 34 1.83 6.80 11.47
CA GLU A 34 2.38 6.15 12.64
C GLU A 34 1.88 4.71 12.72
N THR A 35 2.79 3.79 12.83
CA THR A 35 2.41 2.40 13.07
C THR A 35 2.22 2.20 14.56
N GLN A 36 1.05 1.76 14.96
CA GLN A 36 0.69 1.52 16.37
C GLN A 36 1.55 0.45 17.07
N HIS A 37 2.54 -0.15 16.41
CA HIS A 37 3.34 -1.24 16.94
C HIS A 37 4.84 -0.96 16.82
N ASN A 38 5.46 -0.75 17.95
CA ASN A 38 6.88 -0.43 18.13
C ASN A 38 7.89 -1.46 17.59
N LYS A 39 7.50 -2.60 17.04
CA LYS A 39 8.51 -3.65 16.82
C LYS A 39 8.74 -4.12 15.39
N ARG A 40 7.87 -4.02 14.47
CA ARG A 40 8.06 -4.28 13.03
C ARG A 40 6.76 -3.96 12.30
N ILE A 41 6.86 -3.12 11.33
CA ILE A 41 5.72 -2.77 10.50
C ILE A 41 5.40 -3.97 9.61
N PRO A 42 4.27 -4.67 9.82
CA PRO A 42 3.92 -5.81 8.96
C PRO A 42 3.76 -5.39 7.50
N LEU A 43 3.36 -4.14 7.26
CA LEU A 43 3.07 -3.58 5.94
C LEU A 43 4.30 -3.08 5.18
N GLY A 44 5.51 -3.21 5.71
CA GLY A 44 6.70 -2.55 5.15
C GLY A 44 7.00 -2.85 3.68
N ASP A 45 6.56 -3.97 3.16
CA ASP A 45 6.77 -4.34 1.77
C ASP A 45 5.56 -3.93 0.89
N CYS A 46 4.37 -3.76 1.48
CA CYS A 46 3.15 -3.35 0.80
C CYS A 46 2.99 -1.82 0.71
N ILE A 47 3.57 -1.05 1.65
CA ILE A 47 3.33 0.39 1.75
C ILE A 47 3.81 1.17 0.52
N VAL A 48 4.88 0.68 -0.12
CA VAL A 48 5.38 1.26 -1.38
C VAL A 48 4.39 1.00 -2.52
N ALA A 49 3.81 -0.20 -2.57
CA ALA A 49 2.78 -0.53 -3.55
C ALA A 49 1.50 0.30 -3.35
N ILE A 50 1.10 0.52 -2.08
CA ILE A 50 -0.04 1.40 -1.75
C ILE A 50 0.24 2.83 -2.23
N ALA A 51 1.40 3.39 -1.89
CA ALA A 51 1.76 4.74 -2.30
C ALA A 51 1.81 4.87 -3.83
N SER A 52 2.46 3.92 -4.51
CA SER A 52 2.51 3.88 -5.97
C SER A 52 1.11 3.79 -6.58
N PHE A 53 0.24 2.96 -6.03
CA PHE A 53 -1.14 2.81 -6.48
C PHE A 53 -1.94 4.13 -6.38
N CYS A 54 -1.70 4.92 -5.34
CA CYS A 54 -2.34 6.22 -5.11
C CYS A 54 -1.53 7.41 -5.68
N ASP A 55 -0.59 7.18 -6.58
CA ASP A 55 0.28 8.21 -7.19
C ASP A 55 1.04 9.09 -6.19
N CYS A 56 1.24 8.57 -4.96
CA CYS A 56 2.02 9.18 -3.89
C CYS A 56 3.47 8.71 -3.89
N ARG A 57 4.32 9.45 -3.20
CA ARG A 57 5.66 9.02 -2.79
C ARG A 57 5.63 8.65 -1.31
N VAL A 58 6.45 7.66 -0.93
CA VAL A 58 6.54 7.23 0.46
C VAL A 58 7.99 6.96 0.85
N TRP A 59 8.36 7.41 2.03
CA TRP A 59 9.64 7.05 2.64
C TRP A 59 9.46 6.74 4.13
N ARG A 60 10.50 6.23 4.72
CA ARG A 60 10.54 5.94 6.14
C ARG A 60 11.50 6.88 6.84
N GLU A 61 11.08 7.43 7.95
CA GLU A 61 11.92 8.25 8.81
C GLU A 61 11.79 7.82 10.27
N LYS A 62 12.59 8.43 11.12
CA LYS A 62 12.47 8.28 12.57
C LYS A 62 11.64 9.41 13.11
N GLY A 63 10.65 9.07 13.92
CA GLY A 63 9.88 10.04 14.68
C GLY A 63 10.70 10.68 15.81
N PRO A 64 10.10 11.61 16.55
CA PRO A 64 10.77 12.37 17.61
C PRO A 64 11.37 11.49 18.71
N THR A 65 10.74 10.36 19.04
CA THR A 65 11.20 9.39 20.06
C THR A 65 12.01 8.24 19.46
N GLY A 66 12.33 8.34 18.16
CA GLY A 66 13.16 7.35 17.44
C GLY A 66 12.37 6.18 16.84
N GLU A 67 11.06 6.16 16.97
CA GLU A 67 10.14 5.19 16.36
C GLU A 67 10.14 5.35 14.83
N PRO A 68 10.03 4.23 14.10
CA PRO A 68 9.90 4.29 12.65
C PRO A 68 8.49 4.72 12.25
N ARG A 69 8.41 5.72 11.40
CA ARG A 69 7.16 6.17 10.78
C ARG A 69 7.30 6.21 9.26
N TYR A 70 6.20 6.06 8.56
CA TYR A 70 6.13 6.31 7.13
C TYR A 70 5.58 7.70 6.87
N VAL A 71 6.09 8.31 5.83
CA VAL A 71 5.62 9.62 5.36
C VAL A 71 5.12 9.44 3.95
N PHE A 72 3.86 9.76 3.73
CA PHE A 72 3.26 9.88 2.40
C PHE A 72 3.38 11.31 1.93
N PHE A 73 3.66 11.48 0.65
CA PHE A 73 3.77 12.78 -0.01
C PHE A 73 3.09 12.72 -1.38
N GLY A 74 2.23 13.68 -1.65
CA GLY A 74 1.47 13.75 -2.90
C GLY A 74 0.33 14.75 -2.82
N LEU A 75 -0.64 14.61 -3.71
CA LEU A 75 -1.84 15.42 -3.65
C LEU A 75 -2.69 15.04 -2.41
N PRO A 76 -3.40 15.99 -1.78
CA PRO A 76 -4.16 15.74 -0.56
C PRO A 76 -5.15 14.57 -0.68
N SER A 77 -5.89 14.51 -1.79
CA SER A 77 -6.85 13.44 -2.07
C SER A 77 -6.19 12.06 -2.17
N ASP A 78 -5.04 12.00 -2.87
CA ASP A 78 -4.32 10.75 -3.10
C ASP A 78 -3.71 10.22 -1.79
N ILE A 79 -3.22 11.13 -0.94
CA ILE A 79 -2.74 10.80 0.42
C ILE A 79 -3.87 10.26 1.29
N GLU A 80 -5.06 10.86 1.23
CA GLU A 80 -6.21 10.39 2.00
C GLU A 80 -6.58 8.95 1.62
N VAL A 81 -6.62 8.66 0.32
CA VAL A 81 -6.86 7.30 -0.20
C VAL A 81 -5.73 6.34 0.24
N ALA A 82 -4.47 6.77 0.17
CA ALA A 82 -3.33 5.95 0.60
C ALA A 82 -3.40 5.60 2.09
N HIS A 83 -3.76 6.54 2.94
CA HIS A 83 -3.98 6.30 4.36
C HIS A 83 -5.13 5.33 4.61
N TYR A 84 -6.27 5.54 3.97
CA TYR A 84 -7.42 4.64 4.09
C TYR A 84 -7.08 3.21 3.66
N LEU A 85 -6.40 3.03 2.51
CA LEU A 85 -5.94 1.71 2.06
C LEU A 85 -4.95 1.08 3.04
N THR A 86 -4.07 1.87 3.62
CA THR A 86 -3.09 1.38 4.59
C THR A 86 -3.79 0.82 5.84
N GLU A 87 -4.77 1.54 6.37
CA GLU A 87 -5.56 1.10 7.53
C GLU A 87 -6.40 -0.15 7.22
N LEU A 88 -7.03 -0.18 6.06
CA LEU A 88 -7.83 -1.30 5.60
C LEU A 88 -6.98 -2.57 5.48
N ILE A 89 -5.81 -2.46 4.85
CA ILE A 89 -4.89 -3.60 4.66
C ILE A 89 -4.30 -4.03 6.01
N ASP A 90 -3.92 -3.11 6.89
CA ASP A 90 -3.43 -3.47 8.24
C ASP A 90 -4.49 -4.23 9.03
N GLY A 91 -5.73 -3.77 8.99
CA GLY A 91 -6.87 -4.46 9.62
C GLY A 91 -7.09 -5.86 9.05
N ALA A 92 -7.06 -6.00 7.72
CA ALA A 92 -7.22 -7.29 7.04
C ALA A 92 -6.08 -8.26 7.38
N VAL A 93 -4.84 -7.79 7.41
CA VAL A 93 -3.67 -8.61 7.78
C VAL A 93 -3.78 -9.11 9.22
N ARG A 94 -4.20 -8.26 10.14
CA ARG A 94 -4.41 -8.65 11.55
C ARG A 94 -5.53 -9.68 11.69
N PHE A 95 -6.62 -9.47 11.00
CA PHE A 95 -7.77 -10.36 11.01
C PHE A 95 -7.40 -11.75 10.48
N GLU A 96 -6.78 -11.82 9.30
CA GLU A 96 -6.37 -13.08 8.69
C GLU A 96 -5.26 -13.79 9.46
N LEU A 97 -4.32 -13.05 10.05
CA LEU A 97 -3.33 -13.64 10.96
C LEU A 97 -4.00 -14.24 12.21
N GLY A 98 -5.04 -13.59 12.73
CA GLY A 98 -5.86 -14.13 13.83
C GLY A 98 -6.51 -15.46 13.45
N ARG A 99 -7.14 -15.52 12.26
CA ARG A 99 -7.73 -16.77 11.73
C ARG A 99 -6.68 -17.85 11.51
N TYR A 100 -5.54 -17.50 10.91
CA TYR A 100 -4.43 -18.42 10.68
C TYR A 100 -3.97 -19.08 11.99
N LYS A 101 -3.85 -18.31 13.08
CA LYS A 101 -3.43 -18.82 14.39
C LYS A 101 -4.38 -19.87 14.98
N THR A 102 -5.63 -19.91 14.55
CA THR A 102 -6.62 -20.93 14.98
C THR A 102 -6.65 -22.14 14.04
N SER A 103 -5.95 -22.09 12.90
CA SER A 103 -5.96 -23.17 11.91
C SER A 103 -5.16 -24.41 12.36
N ALA A 104 -5.55 -25.58 11.82
CA ALA A 104 -4.82 -26.82 12.04
C ALA A 104 -3.37 -26.76 11.57
N ASP A 105 -3.10 -26.06 10.47
CA ASP A 105 -1.75 -25.89 9.93
C ASP A 105 -0.84 -25.13 10.87
N TYR A 106 -1.36 -24.04 11.47
CA TYR A 106 -0.61 -23.30 12.48
C TYR A 106 -0.32 -24.13 13.72
N GLN A 107 -1.26 -24.97 14.16
CA GLN A 107 -1.11 -25.80 15.36
C GLN A 107 -0.04 -26.88 15.20
N ARG A 108 0.34 -27.25 13.97
CA ARG A 108 1.45 -28.19 13.69
C ARG A 108 2.83 -27.59 13.99
N PHE A 109 2.94 -26.25 14.03
CA PHE A 109 4.20 -25.60 14.39
C PHE A 109 4.51 -25.77 15.87
N ARG A 110 5.74 -26.13 16.17
CA ARG A 110 6.23 -26.15 17.56
C ARG A 110 6.15 -24.76 18.16
N HIS A 111 5.93 -24.64 19.44
CA HIS A 111 5.76 -23.36 20.12
C HIS A 111 6.90 -22.35 19.80
N LYS A 112 8.16 -22.81 19.75
CA LYS A 112 9.32 -22.01 19.42
C LYS A 112 9.31 -21.47 17.98
N ASP A 113 8.66 -22.17 17.04
CA ASP A 113 8.66 -21.86 15.62
C ASP A 113 7.44 -20.98 15.22
N ARG A 114 6.46 -20.84 16.10
CA ARG A 114 5.24 -20.06 15.87
C ARG A 114 5.49 -18.58 15.57
N HIS A 115 6.54 -18.01 16.17
CA HIS A 115 6.90 -16.63 15.86
C HIS A 115 7.34 -16.48 14.40
N MET A 116 8.14 -17.43 13.89
CA MET A 116 8.56 -17.46 12.49
C MET A 116 7.37 -17.69 11.57
N ALA A 117 6.45 -18.60 11.93
CA ALA A 117 5.22 -18.86 11.17
C ALA A 117 4.36 -17.60 11.06
N ASN A 118 4.14 -16.87 12.16
CA ASN A 118 3.41 -15.60 12.15
C ASN A 118 4.04 -14.56 11.22
N ALA A 119 5.36 -14.38 11.32
CA ALA A 119 6.10 -13.45 10.50
C ALA A 119 6.06 -13.83 9.02
N SER A 120 6.16 -15.13 8.71
CA SER A 120 6.10 -15.66 7.34
C SER A 120 4.71 -15.52 6.73
N PHE A 121 3.66 -15.84 7.48
CA PHE A 121 2.28 -15.62 7.04
C PHE A 121 2.04 -14.16 6.68
N THR A 122 2.38 -13.25 7.60
CA THR A 122 2.22 -11.81 7.36
C THR A 122 3.00 -11.36 6.13
N LEU A 123 4.25 -11.83 5.97
CA LEU A 123 5.08 -11.48 4.82
C LEU A 123 4.47 -11.99 3.51
N GLY A 124 3.99 -13.23 3.47
CA GLY A 124 3.32 -13.79 2.29
C GLY A 124 2.05 -13.02 1.92
N MET A 125 1.26 -12.66 2.92
CA MET A 125 0.03 -11.90 2.70
C MET A 125 0.31 -10.50 2.14
N VAL A 126 1.23 -9.74 2.75
CA VAL A 126 1.54 -8.38 2.29
C VAL A 126 2.23 -8.38 0.92
N ALA A 127 3.04 -9.40 0.61
CA ALA A 127 3.65 -9.55 -0.71
C ALA A 127 2.58 -9.77 -1.79
N SER A 128 1.64 -10.69 -1.56
CA SER A 128 0.53 -10.95 -2.49
C SER A 128 -0.37 -9.73 -2.70
N ILE A 129 -0.62 -8.95 -1.64
CA ILE A 129 -1.38 -7.69 -1.75
C ILE A 129 -0.59 -6.65 -2.56
N ALA A 130 0.72 -6.54 -2.35
CA ALA A 130 1.58 -5.62 -3.10
C ALA A 130 1.60 -5.95 -4.60
N ASP A 131 1.72 -7.24 -4.94
CA ASP A 131 1.66 -7.70 -6.33
C ASP A 131 0.31 -7.36 -6.98
N LYS A 132 -0.78 -7.57 -6.25
CA LYS A 132 -2.13 -7.24 -6.70
C LYS A 132 -2.31 -5.74 -6.96
N LEU A 133 -1.90 -4.87 -6.03
CA LEU A 133 -1.96 -3.43 -6.22
C LEU A 133 -1.10 -2.96 -7.41
N THR A 134 0.07 -3.56 -7.58
CA THR A 134 0.96 -3.26 -8.70
C THR A 134 0.31 -3.64 -10.04
N ALA A 135 -0.30 -4.83 -10.12
CA ALA A 135 -1.01 -5.27 -11.31
C ALA A 135 -2.22 -4.36 -11.63
N MET A 136 -2.98 -3.97 -10.61
CA MET A 136 -4.12 -3.08 -10.76
C MET A 136 -3.70 -1.69 -11.24
N LYS A 137 -2.60 -1.15 -10.68
CA LYS A 137 -2.03 0.12 -11.17
C LYS A 137 -1.65 0.02 -12.63
N ALA A 138 -0.91 -1.00 -13.01
CA ALA A 138 -0.49 -1.20 -14.40
C ALA A 138 -1.68 -1.31 -15.37
N GLY A 139 -2.78 -1.96 -14.94
CA GLY A 139 -4.03 -2.03 -15.68
C GLY A 139 -4.67 -0.65 -15.86
N ARG A 140 -4.80 0.11 -14.77
CA ARG A 140 -5.35 1.48 -14.79
C ARG A 140 -4.52 2.41 -15.70
N ASP A 141 -3.20 2.39 -15.53
CA ASP A 141 -2.30 3.27 -16.29
C ASP A 141 -2.36 2.97 -17.79
N ARG A 142 -2.50 1.68 -18.17
CA ARG A 142 -2.68 1.29 -19.57
C ARG A 142 -4.00 1.82 -20.15
N VAL A 143 -5.12 1.66 -19.43
CA VAL A 143 -6.44 2.15 -19.88
C VAL A 143 -6.42 3.68 -20.04
N ASN A 144 -5.79 4.40 -19.11
CA ASN A 144 -5.68 5.84 -19.17
C ASN A 144 -4.81 6.31 -20.34
N SER A 145 -3.70 5.63 -20.61
CA SER A 145 -2.83 5.92 -21.77
C SER A 145 -3.55 5.67 -23.10
N GLU A 146 -4.27 4.56 -23.24
CA GLU A 146 -5.07 4.25 -24.44
C GLU A 146 -6.20 5.27 -24.66
N ALA A 147 -6.74 5.86 -23.61
CA ALA A 147 -7.73 6.92 -23.67
C ALA A 147 -7.17 8.32 -23.94
N GLY A 148 -5.84 8.46 -24.13
CA GLY A 148 -5.16 9.75 -24.33
C GLY A 148 -5.19 10.63 -23.08
N ARG A 149 -5.39 10.05 -21.89
CA ARG A 149 -5.40 10.77 -20.62
C ARG A 149 -4.02 10.70 -19.99
N ASP A 150 -3.18 11.66 -20.34
CA ASP A 150 -1.83 11.77 -19.74
C ASP A 150 -1.84 12.31 -18.29
N LEU A 151 -3.01 12.34 -17.65
CA LEU A 151 -3.21 12.89 -16.31
C LEU A 151 -2.34 12.21 -15.25
N VAL A 152 -2.18 10.88 -15.34
CA VAL A 152 -1.33 10.12 -14.41
C VAL A 152 0.13 10.51 -14.55
N VAL A 153 0.60 10.73 -15.78
CA VAL A 153 1.97 11.18 -16.05
C VAL A 153 2.16 12.59 -15.51
N LEU A 154 1.16 13.44 -15.69
CA LEU A 154 1.20 14.82 -15.20
C LEU A 154 1.19 14.89 -13.68
N LYS A 155 0.32 14.11 -13.01
CA LYS A 155 0.29 14.00 -11.55
C LYS A 155 1.64 13.56 -10.99
N SER A 156 2.20 12.50 -11.56
CA SER A 156 3.50 11.97 -11.12
C SER A 156 4.60 13.03 -11.28
N ALA A 157 4.62 13.75 -12.40
CA ALA A 157 5.59 14.80 -12.64
C ALA A 157 5.47 15.97 -11.66
N VAL A 158 4.24 16.38 -11.33
CA VAL A 158 3.98 17.41 -10.32
C VAL A 158 4.47 16.99 -8.95
N VAL A 159 4.12 15.76 -8.52
CA VAL A 159 4.55 15.24 -7.21
C VAL A 159 6.06 15.12 -7.14
N ASP A 160 6.73 14.67 -8.22
CA ASP A 160 8.19 14.55 -8.24
C ASP A 160 8.87 15.93 -8.18
N ALA A 161 8.37 16.91 -8.94
CA ALA A 161 8.90 18.28 -8.93
C ALA A 161 8.73 18.95 -7.54
N GLU A 162 7.62 18.69 -6.86
CA GLU A 162 7.40 19.21 -5.49
C GLU A 162 8.27 18.47 -4.46
N LEU A 163 8.48 17.17 -4.64
CA LEU A 163 9.36 16.37 -3.77
C LEU A 163 10.82 16.85 -3.87
N ASP A 164 11.29 17.17 -5.09
CA ASP A 164 12.66 17.66 -5.31
C ASP A 164 12.92 18.98 -4.58
N LYS A 165 11.91 19.82 -4.40
CA LYS A 165 12.02 21.07 -3.64
C LYS A 165 12.29 20.86 -2.14
N LEU A 166 11.96 19.67 -1.62
CA LEU A 166 12.18 19.35 -0.20
C LEU A 166 13.66 19.02 0.13
N ASP A 167 14.53 18.90 -0.85
CA ASP A 167 15.97 18.58 -0.72
C ASP A 167 16.24 17.39 0.26
N LEU A 168 15.42 16.34 0.17
CA LEU A 168 15.50 15.20 1.05
C LEU A 168 16.67 14.28 0.64
N LYS A 169 17.56 14.00 1.57
CA LYS A 169 18.65 13.02 1.37
C LYS A 169 18.17 11.60 1.64
N LEU A 170 17.31 11.09 0.75
CA LEU A 170 16.77 9.74 0.85
C LEU A 170 17.86 8.71 0.52
N ARG A 171 17.85 7.59 1.27
CA ARG A 171 18.76 6.46 1.06
C ARG A 171 17.95 5.20 0.79
N VAL A 172 18.36 4.45 -0.22
CA VAL A 172 17.81 3.11 -0.43
C VAL A 172 18.32 2.18 0.66
N VAL A 173 17.38 1.60 1.42
CA VAL A 173 17.70 0.61 2.45
C VAL A 173 17.45 -0.78 1.89
N LEU A 174 18.51 -1.48 1.54
CA LEU A 174 18.43 -2.89 1.17
C LEU A 174 18.12 -3.71 2.43
N ARG A 175 17.06 -4.50 2.36
CA ARG A 175 16.71 -5.42 3.44
C ARG A 175 17.36 -6.77 3.18
N PRO A 176 18.00 -7.38 4.17
CA PRO A 176 18.52 -8.73 4.03
C PRO A 176 17.36 -9.71 3.79
N ALA A 177 17.67 -10.78 3.04
CA ALA A 177 16.73 -11.89 2.86
C ALA A 177 16.30 -12.44 4.22
N ARG A 178 15.01 -12.68 4.37
CA ARG A 178 14.44 -13.24 5.61
C ARG A 178 14.26 -14.73 5.47
N MET A 179 14.62 -15.47 6.51
CA MET A 179 14.20 -16.85 6.61
C MET A 179 12.67 -16.90 6.80
N VAL A 180 12.01 -17.70 5.99
CA VAL A 180 10.57 -17.89 6.03
C VAL A 180 10.24 -19.35 6.26
N ALA A 181 9.11 -19.63 6.91
CA ALA A 181 8.47 -20.93 6.92
C ALA A 181 7.60 -21.04 5.65
N PRO A 182 7.97 -21.88 4.65
CA PRO A 182 7.35 -21.85 3.32
C PRO A 182 5.83 -22.08 3.36
N GLU A 183 5.38 -23.01 4.21
CA GLU A 183 3.95 -23.33 4.38
C GLU A 183 3.16 -22.13 4.90
N ALA A 184 3.67 -21.45 5.93
CA ALA A 184 3.05 -20.24 6.47
C ALA A 184 3.07 -19.07 5.47
N TYR A 185 4.15 -18.92 4.73
CA TYR A 185 4.27 -17.90 3.68
C TYR A 185 3.25 -18.15 2.56
N GLY A 186 3.12 -19.39 2.09
CA GLY A 186 2.13 -19.77 1.08
C GLY A 186 0.70 -19.54 1.55
N ALA A 187 0.38 -19.91 2.81
CA ALA A 187 -0.95 -19.66 3.41
C ALA A 187 -1.26 -18.14 3.46
N GLY A 188 -0.27 -17.33 3.82
CA GLY A 188 -0.39 -15.87 3.77
C GLY A 188 -0.62 -15.35 2.36
N GLY A 189 0.10 -15.87 1.36
CA GLY A 189 -0.07 -15.52 -0.04
C GLY A 189 -1.48 -15.78 -0.55
N VAL A 190 -2.05 -16.95 -0.20
CA VAL A 190 -3.46 -17.30 -0.52
C VAL A 190 -4.43 -16.32 0.14
N ALA A 191 -4.22 -15.99 1.41
CA ALA A 191 -5.06 -15.03 2.13
C ALA A 191 -5.00 -13.63 1.49
N GLY A 192 -3.81 -13.18 1.06
CA GLY A 192 -3.63 -11.91 0.37
C GLY A 192 -4.30 -11.88 -1.01
N ALA A 193 -4.18 -12.96 -1.79
CA ALA A 193 -4.83 -13.08 -3.09
C ALA A 193 -6.35 -13.06 -2.98
N SER A 194 -6.91 -13.68 -1.94
CA SER A 194 -8.36 -13.73 -1.70
C SER A 194 -8.93 -12.43 -1.10
N LEU A 195 -8.06 -11.54 -0.60
CA LEU A 195 -8.54 -10.25 -0.10
C LEU A 195 -9.20 -9.47 -1.24
N ALA A 196 -10.50 -9.26 -1.13
CA ALA A 196 -11.25 -8.46 -2.08
C ALA A 196 -10.88 -6.98 -1.93
N ILE A 197 -9.78 -6.58 -2.57
CA ILE A 197 -9.51 -5.19 -2.91
C ILE A 197 -10.26 -4.98 -4.22
N ASP A 198 -11.61 -4.96 -4.13
CA ASP A 198 -12.46 -4.78 -5.30
C ASP A 198 -12.59 -3.27 -5.55
N LEU A 199 -11.78 -2.78 -6.45
CA LEU A 199 -11.79 -1.37 -6.90
C LEU A 199 -12.77 -1.15 -8.06
N GLY A 200 -13.76 -2.05 -8.21
CA GLY A 200 -14.77 -1.95 -9.25
C GLY A 200 -14.16 -2.08 -10.65
N ASP A 201 -14.55 -3.13 -11.37
CA ASP A 201 -14.21 -3.24 -12.80
C ASP A 201 -15.06 -2.20 -13.56
N PRO A 202 -14.47 -1.25 -14.30
CA PRO A 202 -15.21 -0.21 -15.02
C PRO A 202 -16.12 -0.77 -16.14
N LYS A 203 -16.19 -2.09 -16.31
CA LYS A 203 -16.98 -2.76 -17.37
C LYS A 203 -18.34 -3.29 -16.94
N THR A 204 -18.78 -3.05 -15.70
CA THR A 204 -20.08 -3.54 -15.20
C THR A 204 -20.98 -2.43 -14.63
N ALA A 205 -20.93 -1.24 -15.22
CA ALA A 205 -21.93 -0.19 -15.02
C ALA A 205 -22.56 0.21 -16.33
#